data_7739ddd74b9ca1de3366add009256a54
#
_entry.id   7739ddd74b9ca1de3366add009256a54
#
_cell.length_a   1.000
_cell.length_b   1.000
_cell.length_c   1.000
_cell.angle_alpha   90.00
_cell.angle_beta   90.00
_cell.angle_gamma   90.00
#
_symmetry.space_group_name_H-M   'P 1'
#
loop_
_entity.id
_entity.type
_entity.pdbx_description
1 polymer ?
#
loop_
_entity_poly.entity_id
_entity_poly.type
_entity_poly.pdbx_seq_one_letter_code
_entity_poly.pdbx_strand_id
1 'polypeptide(L)'
;MSGARRDEMSDALYTWERRIERHRARSFARRRWFARAAVALILRDAPTGVEVLLVRRAIRRGDRWSGHLALPGGLEQPGDLDAPSTAVRETLEETGLDLA
;
A
#
# COMPACT_ATOMS: atom_id res chain seq x y z
N MET A 1 -5.08 14.23 -0.08
CA MET A 1 -6.41 13.61 0.06
C MET A 1 -6.86 13.67 1.50
N SER A 2 -8.00 14.18 1.74
CA SER A 2 -8.58 14.03 3.05
C SER A 2 -9.07 12.58 3.18
N GLY A 3 -8.61 11.87 4.19
CA GLY A 3 -9.19 10.58 4.53
C GLY A 3 -10.65 10.75 4.98
N ALA A 4 -11.37 9.64 5.08
CA ALA A 4 -12.69 9.64 5.69
C ALA A 4 -12.57 10.16 7.12
N ARG A 5 -13.55 10.94 7.54
CA ARG A 5 -13.63 11.38 8.93
C ARG A 5 -13.91 10.18 9.82
N ARG A 6 -13.46 10.22 11.07
CA ARG A 6 -13.66 9.09 12.00
C ARG A 6 -15.12 8.77 12.23
N ASP A 7 -16.00 9.77 12.24
CA ASP A 7 -17.43 9.60 12.39
C ASP A 7 -18.11 8.99 11.16
N GLU A 8 -17.39 8.95 10.01
CA GLU A 8 -17.83 8.32 8.77
C GLU A 8 -17.32 6.90 8.61
N MET A 9 -16.40 6.46 9.48
CA MET A 9 -15.78 5.16 9.42
C MET A 9 -16.58 4.14 10.21
N SER A 10 -16.59 2.89 9.72
CA SER A 10 -17.13 1.79 10.50
C SER A 10 -16.23 1.51 11.72
N ASP A 11 -16.81 0.84 12.73
CA ASP A 11 -16.04 0.39 13.90
C ASP A 11 -14.90 -0.54 13.50
N ALA A 12 -15.13 -1.41 12.51
CA ALA A 12 -14.12 -2.32 12.01
C ALA A 12 -12.95 -1.56 11.39
N LEU A 13 -13.22 -0.57 10.53
CA LEU A 13 -12.16 0.23 9.88
C LEU A 13 -11.41 1.06 10.92
N TYR A 14 -12.10 1.66 11.87
CA TYR A 14 -11.47 2.39 12.96
C TYR A 14 -10.56 1.49 13.80
N THR A 15 -10.97 0.26 14.08
CA THR A 15 -10.14 -0.70 14.81
C THR A 15 -8.85 -1.04 14.06
N TRP A 16 -8.94 -1.25 12.73
CA TRP A 16 -7.77 -1.49 11.89
C TRP A 16 -6.81 -0.30 11.89
N GLU A 17 -7.35 0.92 11.74
CA GLU A 17 -6.54 2.13 11.78
C GLU A 17 -5.78 2.26 13.09
N ARG A 18 -6.46 2.01 14.22
CA ARG A 18 -5.82 2.07 15.55
C ARG A 18 -4.72 1.04 15.71
N ARG A 19 -4.91 -0.17 15.22
CA ARG A 19 -3.89 -1.21 15.29
C ARG A 19 -2.65 -0.86 14.46
N ILE A 20 -2.87 -0.32 13.28
CA ILE A 20 -1.78 0.10 12.39
C ILE A 20 -1.00 1.25 13.02
N GLU A 21 -1.66 2.24 13.58
CA GLU A 21 -1.02 3.37 14.25
C GLU A 21 -0.16 2.94 15.44
N ARG A 22 -0.55 1.89 16.14
CA ARG A 22 0.21 1.35 17.29
C ARG A 22 1.37 0.46 16.88
N HIS A 23 1.39 0.01 15.64
CA HIS A 23 2.45 -0.88 15.18
C HIS A 23 3.76 -0.13 15.04
N ARG A 24 4.82 -0.70 15.61
CA ARG A 24 6.18 -0.21 15.44
C ARG A 24 6.91 -1.11 14.47
N ALA A 25 7.20 -0.56 13.30
CA ALA A 25 7.91 -1.29 12.27
C ALA A 25 9.39 -1.46 12.64
N ARG A 26 9.94 -2.60 12.26
CA ARG A 26 11.39 -2.81 12.32
C ARG A 26 12.03 -2.16 11.09
N SER A 27 13.21 -1.62 11.28
CA SER A 27 13.99 -0.99 10.22
C SER A 27 15.37 -1.62 10.16
N PHE A 28 15.85 -1.88 8.94
CA PHE A 28 17.18 -2.42 8.72
C PHE A 28 18.15 -1.29 8.37
N ALA A 29 19.29 -1.24 9.07
CA ALA A 29 20.26 -0.17 8.92
C ALA A 29 21.02 -0.19 7.58
N ARG A 30 21.13 -1.34 6.92
CA ARG A 30 21.92 -1.52 5.69
C ARG A 30 21.12 -1.27 4.41
N ARG A 31 20.35 -0.21 4.38
CA ARG A 31 19.43 0.07 3.28
C ARG A 31 20.10 0.32 1.94
N ARG A 32 21.26 0.94 1.94
CA ARG A 32 21.99 1.27 0.70
C ARG A 32 22.45 0.07 -0.11
N TRP A 33 22.50 -1.12 0.51
CA TRP A 33 22.89 -2.36 -0.14
C TRP A 33 21.72 -3.16 -0.69
N PHE A 34 20.48 -2.71 -0.42
CA PHE A 34 19.27 -3.42 -0.79
C PHE A 34 18.35 -2.48 -1.54
N ALA A 35 17.70 -3.01 -2.57
CA ALA A 35 16.60 -2.29 -3.20
C ALA A 35 15.49 -2.07 -2.18
N ARG A 36 14.93 -0.87 -2.17
CA ARG A 36 13.82 -0.52 -1.30
C ARG A 36 12.52 -0.59 -2.10
N ALA A 37 11.49 -1.11 -1.47
CA ALA A 37 10.16 -1.16 -2.04
C ALA A 37 9.16 -0.67 -1.02
N ALA A 38 8.04 -0.16 -1.49
CA ALA A 38 6.93 0.25 -0.66
C ALA A 38 5.62 -0.21 -1.27
N VAL A 39 4.69 -0.58 -0.42
CA VAL A 39 3.33 -0.98 -0.80
C VAL A 39 2.32 -0.14 -0.04
N ALA A 40 1.14 0.01 -0.60
CA ALA A 40 0.03 0.70 0.05
C ALA A 40 -0.99 -0.33 0.54
N LEU A 41 -1.38 -0.22 1.80
CA LEU A 41 -2.51 -0.94 2.34
C LEU A 41 -3.72 -0.02 2.29
N ILE A 42 -4.58 -0.23 1.32
CA ILE A 42 -5.74 0.63 1.06
C ILE A 42 -6.99 -0.11 1.50
N LEU A 43 -7.65 0.45 2.49
CA LEU A 43 -8.82 -0.13 3.12
C LEU A 43 -10.06 0.70 2.80
N ARG A 44 -11.18 0.05 2.62
CA ARG A 44 -12.47 0.72 2.53
C ARG A 44 -13.55 -0.06 3.26
N ASP A 45 -14.58 0.65 3.70
CA ASP A 45 -15.77 0.02 4.21
C ASP A 45 -16.62 -0.56 3.08
N ALA A 46 -17.14 -1.75 3.31
CA ALA A 46 -18.09 -2.41 2.42
C ALA A 46 -19.24 -2.99 3.26
N PRO A 47 -20.38 -3.31 2.64
CA PRO A 47 -21.53 -3.86 3.37
C PRO A 47 -21.22 -5.10 4.22
N THR A 48 -20.27 -5.90 3.78
CA THR A 48 -19.88 -7.17 4.43
C THR A 48 -18.62 -7.03 5.31
N GLY A 49 -18.06 -5.83 5.44
CA GLY A 49 -16.88 -5.60 6.26
C GLY A 49 -15.86 -4.70 5.58
N VAL A 50 -14.60 -4.78 6.01
CA VAL A 50 -13.52 -3.99 5.44
C VAL A 50 -12.92 -4.74 4.25
N GLU A 51 -12.74 -4.03 3.14
CA GLU A 51 -12.09 -4.54 1.95
C GLU A 51 -10.70 -3.97 1.79
N VAL A 52 -9.82 -4.76 1.20
CA VAL A 52 -8.45 -4.37 0.86
C VAL A 52 -8.32 -4.31 -0.65
N LEU A 53 -7.73 -3.25 -1.17
CA LEU A 53 -7.43 -3.16 -2.60
C LEU A 53 -6.22 -4.02 -2.94
N LEU A 54 -6.41 -4.96 -3.85
CA LEU A 54 -5.33 -5.79 -4.40
C LEU A 54 -5.22 -5.57 -5.89
N VAL A 55 -4.01 -5.70 -6.41
CA VAL A 55 -3.73 -5.69 -7.83
C VAL A 55 -3.25 -7.08 -8.27
N ARG A 56 -3.60 -7.47 -9.47
CA ARG A 56 -3.10 -8.70 -10.06
C ARG A 56 -1.88 -8.38 -10.90
N ARG A 57 -0.76 -9.00 -10.58
CA ARG A 57 0.47 -8.82 -11.36
C ARG A 57 0.28 -9.34 -12.77
N ALA A 58 0.82 -8.60 -13.75
CA ALA A 58 0.78 -9.00 -15.14
C ALA A 58 1.48 -10.35 -15.34
N ILE A 59 0.97 -11.13 -16.26
CA ILE A 59 1.60 -12.40 -16.63
C ILE A 59 2.81 -12.08 -17.52
N ARG A 60 4.00 -12.44 -17.04
CA ARG A 60 5.26 -12.24 -17.76
C ARG A 60 6.09 -13.50 -17.72
N ARG A 61 6.61 -13.89 -18.87
CA ARG A 61 7.49 -15.05 -18.98
C ARG A 61 8.71 -14.85 -18.09
N GLY A 62 9.04 -15.86 -17.28
CA GLY A 62 10.18 -15.80 -16.37
C GLY A 62 9.91 -15.12 -15.03
N ASP A 63 8.76 -14.48 -14.86
CA ASP A 63 8.37 -13.92 -13.57
C ASP A 63 7.56 -14.95 -12.79
N ARG A 64 8.15 -15.46 -11.72
CA ARG A 64 7.53 -16.45 -10.83
C ARG A 64 6.29 -15.93 -10.10
N TRP A 65 6.12 -14.62 -10.04
CA TRP A 65 5.01 -13.96 -9.37
C TRP A 65 3.89 -13.56 -10.33
N SER A 66 4.00 -13.93 -11.60
CA SER A 66 2.99 -13.64 -12.62
C SER A 66 1.59 -14.09 -12.18
N GLY A 67 0.62 -13.21 -12.35
CA GLY A 67 -0.77 -13.47 -12.03
C GLY A 67 -1.09 -13.50 -10.54
N HIS A 68 -0.11 -13.34 -9.66
CA HIS A 68 -0.34 -13.27 -8.22
C HIS A 68 -1.03 -11.97 -7.84
N LEU A 69 -1.85 -12.02 -6.78
CA LEU A 69 -2.43 -10.84 -6.17
C LEU A 69 -1.41 -10.22 -5.22
N ALA A 70 -1.36 -8.89 -5.20
CA ALA A 70 -0.45 -8.15 -4.36
C ALA A 70 -1.08 -6.82 -3.95
N LEU A 71 -0.56 -6.23 -2.89
CA LEU A 71 -0.85 -4.83 -2.58
C LEU A 71 -0.22 -3.95 -3.66
N PRO A 72 -0.86 -2.82 -4.04
CA PRO A 72 -0.24 -1.89 -4.96
C PRO A 72 1.06 -1.34 -4.37
N GLY A 73 2.09 -1.24 -5.21
CA GLY A 73 3.40 -0.79 -4.78
C GLY A 73 4.49 -1.22 -5.73
N GLY A 74 5.73 -0.96 -5.36
CA GLY A 74 6.88 -1.31 -6.15
C GLY A 74 8.17 -0.75 -5.61
N LEU A 75 9.19 -0.78 -6.43
CA LEU A 75 10.54 -0.36 -6.06
C LEU A 75 10.66 1.17 -6.01
N GLU A 76 11.42 1.63 -5.03
CA GLU A 76 11.82 3.02 -4.94
C GLU A 76 12.61 3.42 -6.18
N GLN A 77 12.33 4.61 -6.69
CA GLN A 77 13.02 5.19 -7.83
C GLN A 77 13.69 6.51 -7.44
N PRO A 78 14.72 6.95 -8.18
CA PRO A 78 15.27 8.28 -8.01
C PRO A 78 14.16 9.33 -8.12
N GLY A 79 14.13 10.25 -7.18
CA GLY A 79 13.07 11.26 -7.08
C GLY A 79 12.00 10.94 -6.06
N ASP A 80 11.88 9.69 -5.63
CA ASP A 80 11.00 9.35 -4.51
C ASP A 80 11.62 9.87 -3.21
N LEU A 81 10.88 10.70 -2.47
CA LEU A 81 11.39 11.32 -1.25
C LEU A 81 11.50 10.33 -0.09
N ASP A 82 10.56 9.39 -0.03
CA ASP A 82 10.42 8.44 1.07
C ASP A 82 9.56 7.24 0.63
N ALA A 83 9.39 6.28 1.52
CA ALA A 83 8.57 5.10 1.24
C ALA A 83 7.09 5.44 0.94
N PRO A 84 6.43 6.34 1.68
CA PRO A 84 5.09 6.77 1.31
C PRO A 84 5.00 7.36 -0.11
N SER A 85 5.97 8.15 -0.53
CA SER A 85 6.00 8.71 -1.88
C SER A 85 6.10 7.63 -2.95
N THR A 86 6.90 6.59 -2.72
CA THR A 86 6.98 5.42 -3.61
C THR A 86 5.64 4.72 -3.71
N ALA A 87 4.99 4.46 -2.58
CA ALA A 87 3.70 3.78 -2.55
C ALA A 87 2.61 4.60 -3.27
N VAL A 88 2.58 5.91 -3.08
CA VAL A 88 1.64 6.81 -3.75
C VAL A 88 1.86 6.78 -5.26
N ARG A 89 3.10 6.91 -5.70
CA ARG A 89 3.44 6.91 -7.13
C ARG A 89 3.05 5.58 -7.79
N GLU A 90 3.47 4.48 -7.20
CA GLU A 90 3.18 3.15 -7.75
C GLU A 90 1.68 2.85 -7.77
N THR A 91 0.95 3.25 -6.73
CA THR A 91 -0.50 3.05 -6.70
C THR A 91 -1.19 3.82 -7.81
N LEU A 92 -0.77 5.06 -8.05
CA LEU A 92 -1.31 5.86 -9.15
C LEU A 92 -1.04 5.21 -10.51
N GLU A 93 0.19 4.75 -10.73
CA GLU A 93 0.57 4.09 -11.97
C GLU A 93 -0.20 2.79 -12.21
N GLU A 94 -0.41 1.99 -11.18
CA GLU A 94 -1.04 0.68 -11.31
C GLU A 94 -2.56 0.72 -11.34
N THR A 95 -3.17 1.64 -10.61
CA THR A 95 -4.62 1.65 -10.38
C THR A 95 -5.32 2.92 -10.83
N GLY A 96 -4.59 3.99 -11.08
CA GLY A 96 -5.15 5.32 -11.32
C GLY A 96 -5.63 6.03 -10.05
N LEU A 97 -5.50 5.41 -8.89
CA LEU A 97 -5.93 6.00 -7.62
C LEU A 97 -4.84 6.92 -7.06
N ASP A 98 -5.19 8.19 -6.87
CA ASP A 98 -4.30 9.18 -6.29
C ASP A 98 -4.51 9.24 -4.78
N LEU A 99 -3.47 8.84 -4.04
CA LEU A 99 -3.48 8.83 -2.57
C LEU A 99 -2.91 10.13 -1.97
N ALA A 100 -2.37 10.99 -2.81
CA ALA A 100 -1.77 12.25 -2.34
C ALA A 100 -2.82 13.28 -1.95
#